data_9c4852ff3a339fe30ad0868296803039
#
_entry.id   9c4852ff3a339fe30ad0868296803039
#
_cell.length_a   1.000
_cell.length_b   1.000
_cell.length_c   1.000
_cell.angle_alpha   90.00
_cell.angle_beta   90.00
_cell.angle_gamma   90.00
#
_symmetry.space_group_name_H-M   'P 1'
#
loop_
_entity.id
_entity.type
_entity.pdbx_description
1 polymer ?
#
loop_
_entity_poly.entity_id
_entity_poly.type
_entity_poly.pdbx_seq_one_letter_code
_entity_poly.pdbx_strand_id
1 'polypeptide(L)'
;MGNAKDSSSRFLSQATKILFLTLTIAVLTVTAKAAAPVGQTIWLRATATGLFVSADQNRGTWAPLVADRSSVDAWEQFQVIDAGGGFIAFRSVGTGLLVSADQARATYAPLVADRSTIGTWEQFTWTDISGGAFTLRGRATNDFVSADLNRGSFAPLVSDRAAAGAWEQFTWGTVGTQPPPGAPPGFSRLVWSDEFSGTSINTGNWSFDLGNGGWGNNELENYTNRPENARIVNGSLVIEARRESLGGSAYTSARMKTQGHQSFGINTWVEARIDAPQGQGIWPAFWMLGNSISSVGWPACGEIDIMEMQGQNPFRNFGTMHWADANGAHASFGGIFNSSNNLAAGFHTYAISRTGTSIKWYVDRVQYAEGNISGGVNSTSEFQGQFFILLNLAVGGNFVGSPDGSTVFPQQMQVDWVRVWGT
;
A
#
# COMPACT_ATOMS: atom_id res chain seq x y z
N MET A 1 -83.64 -11.12 -60.15
CA MET A 1 -84.16 -12.08 -59.14
C MET A 1 -83.16 -12.14 -58.00
N GLY A 2 -83.38 -11.61 -56.98
CA GLY A 2 -84.19 -11.60 -55.77
C GLY A 2 -83.18 -11.33 -54.64
N ASN A 3 -83.34 -10.20 -54.02
CA ASN A 3 -83.79 -9.97 -52.64
C ASN A 3 -83.21 -10.91 -51.62
N ALA A 4 -82.80 -10.49 -50.46
CA ALA A 4 -83.23 -9.49 -49.49
C ALA A 4 -82.21 -9.35 -48.32
N LYS A 5 -82.13 -8.13 -47.77
CA LYS A 5 -82.38 -7.75 -46.36
C LYS A 5 -81.64 -8.57 -45.27
N ASP A 6 -81.16 -8.06 -44.31
CA ASP A 6 -81.24 -6.85 -43.47
C ASP A 6 -80.61 -7.16 -42.10
N SER A 7 -80.26 -6.15 -41.42
CA SER A 7 -80.25 -5.91 -39.99
C SER A 7 -78.85 -5.81 -39.29
N SER A 8 -78.56 -4.57 -39.15
CA SER A 8 -78.06 -3.90 -37.94
C SER A 8 -77.75 -4.73 -36.67
N SER A 9 -76.61 -4.60 -36.17
CA SER A 9 -76.41 -4.29 -34.72
C SER A 9 -75.13 -3.56 -34.50
N ARG A 10 -75.25 -2.33 -34.04
CA ARG A 10 -74.18 -1.54 -33.48
C ARG A 10 -73.76 -2.15 -32.18
N PHE A 11 -72.50 -2.56 -32.06
CA PHE A 11 -71.84 -2.71 -30.74
C PHE A 11 -70.78 -1.63 -30.61
N LEU A 12 -71.05 -0.70 -29.69
CA LEU A 12 -70.12 0.28 -29.14
C LEU A 12 -69.07 -0.49 -28.37
N SER A 13 -67.82 -0.53 -28.88
CA SER A 13 -66.66 -0.92 -28.15
C SER A 13 -66.13 0.29 -27.39
N GLN A 14 -66.37 0.36 -26.09
CA GLN A 14 -65.66 1.26 -25.18
C GLN A 14 -64.24 0.81 -25.08
N ALA A 15 -63.30 1.55 -25.72
CA ALA A 15 -61.87 1.39 -25.48
C ALA A 15 -61.55 1.99 -24.09
N THR A 16 -61.43 1.15 -23.09
CA THR A 16 -60.91 1.50 -21.76
C THR A 16 -59.40 1.84 -21.93
N LYS A 17 -59.06 3.12 -21.94
CA LYS A 17 -57.68 3.58 -21.84
C LYS A 17 -57.19 3.31 -20.42
N ILE A 18 -56.47 2.22 -20.23
CA ILE A 18 -55.69 1.98 -19.00
C ILE A 18 -54.47 2.89 -19.06
N LEU A 19 -54.49 3.95 -18.27
CA LEU A 19 -53.37 4.86 -18.05
C LEU A 19 -52.40 4.15 -17.08
N PHE A 20 -51.32 3.55 -17.58
CA PHE A 20 -50.24 3.11 -16.73
C PHE A 20 -49.49 4.33 -16.18
N LEU A 21 -49.80 4.70 -14.95
CA LEU A 21 -49.01 5.66 -14.18
C LEU A 21 -47.76 4.93 -13.68
N THR A 22 -46.66 5.04 -14.40
CA THR A 22 -45.35 4.61 -13.91
C THR A 22 -44.93 5.51 -12.77
N LEU A 23 -45.17 5.06 -11.52
CA LEU A 23 -44.65 5.68 -10.33
C LEU A 23 -43.14 5.40 -10.26
N THR A 24 -42.33 6.33 -10.75
CA THR A 24 -40.88 6.30 -10.53
C THR A 24 -40.61 6.59 -9.06
N ILE A 25 -40.45 5.56 -8.24
CA ILE A 25 -39.95 5.70 -6.87
C ILE A 25 -38.47 6.11 -7.01
N ALA A 26 -38.19 7.39 -6.90
CA ALA A 26 -36.84 7.84 -6.63
C ALA A 26 -36.45 7.30 -5.26
N VAL A 27 -35.68 6.20 -5.23
CA VAL A 27 -35.00 5.76 -4.03
C VAL A 27 -33.97 6.84 -3.71
N LEU A 28 -34.33 7.80 -2.84
CA LEU A 28 -33.34 8.61 -2.18
C LEU A 28 -32.52 7.63 -1.32
N THR A 29 -31.35 7.23 -1.80
CA THR A 29 -30.32 6.68 -0.94
C THR A 29 -29.89 7.80 0.00
N VAL A 30 -30.54 7.91 1.14
CA VAL A 30 -30.01 8.64 2.27
C VAL A 30 -28.77 7.83 2.67
N THR A 31 -27.60 8.22 2.17
CA THR A 31 -26.33 7.78 2.76
C THR A 31 -26.40 8.21 4.21
N ALA A 32 -26.55 7.24 5.12
CA ALA A 32 -26.49 7.50 6.54
C ALA A 32 -25.20 8.27 6.79
N LYS A 33 -25.34 9.46 7.40
CA LYS A 33 -24.20 10.28 7.83
C LYS A 33 -23.39 9.39 8.77
N ALA A 34 -22.14 9.07 8.43
CA ALA A 34 -21.32 8.25 9.29
C ALA A 34 -21.11 9.03 10.59
N ALA A 35 -21.62 8.53 11.70
CA ALA A 35 -21.42 9.13 13.02
C ALA A 35 -19.95 8.93 13.43
N ALA A 36 -19.44 9.83 14.29
CA ALA A 36 -18.12 9.65 14.88
C ALA A 36 -17.96 8.22 15.43
N PRO A 37 -16.81 7.54 15.20
CA PRO A 37 -16.59 6.12 15.56
C PRO A 37 -16.33 5.96 17.07
N VAL A 38 -17.27 6.35 17.90
CA VAL A 38 -17.19 6.26 19.37
C VAL A 38 -16.95 4.81 19.82
N GLY A 39 -16.03 4.63 20.77
CA GLY A 39 -15.61 3.35 21.30
C GLY A 39 -14.53 2.63 20.47
N GLN A 40 -14.20 3.15 19.29
CA GLN A 40 -13.17 2.56 18.43
C GLN A 40 -11.81 3.24 18.65
N THR A 41 -10.74 2.50 18.38
CA THR A 41 -9.39 3.06 18.22
C THR A 41 -9.15 3.29 16.73
N ILE A 42 -8.83 4.54 16.38
CA ILE A 42 -8.70 5.01 15.01
C ILE A 42 -7.35 5.70 14.80
N TRP A 43 -6.95 5.80 13.56
CA TRP A 43 -5.95 6.76 13.12
C TRP A 43 -6.64 7.96 12.45
N LEU A 44 -5.96 9.10 12.47
CA LEU A 44 -6.38 10.33 11.79
C LEU A 44 -5.34 10.70 10.75
N ARG A 45 -5.77 11.15 9.57
CA ARG A 45 -4.90 11.60 8.49
C ARG A 45 -5.35 12.97 8.01
N ALA A 46 -4.45 13.95 8.02
CA ALA A 46 -4.74 15.29 7.50
C ALA A 46 -4.79 15.26 5.97
N THR A 47 -5.86 15.75 5.38
CA THR A 47 -6.05 15.77 3.92
C THR A 47 -5.00 16.65 3.24
N ALA A 48 -4.62 17.76 3.87
CA ALA A 48 -3.67 18.73 3.32
C ALA A 48 -2.24 18.20 3.17
N THR A 49 -1.78 17.37 4.12
CA THR A 49 -0.43 16.77 4.08
C THR A 49 -0.42 15.39 3.48
N GLY A 50 -1.56 14.69 3.52
CA GLY A 50 -1.64 13.27 3.23
C GLY A 50 -0.94 12.40 4.27
N LEU A 51 -0.58 12.93 5.46
CA LEU A 51 0.18 12.25 6.50
C LEU A 51 -0.67 12.03 7.74
N PHE A 52 -0.27 11.06 8.58
CA PHE A 52 -0.99 10.71 9.81
C PHE A 52 -0.71 11.71 10.92
N VAL A 53 -1.73 11.91 11.76
CA VAL A 53 -1.65 12.71 12.98
C VAL A 53 -1.00 11.86 14.06
N SER A 54 0.06 12.38 14.66
CA SER A 54 0.83 11.77 15.74
C SER A 54 0.77 12.63 17.01
N ALA A 55 0.62 12.00 18.18
CA ALA A 55 0.89 12.63 19.47
C ALA A 55 2.40 12.51 19.75
N ASP A 56 3.20 13.45 19.24
CA ASP A 56 4.65 13.33 19.13
C ASP A 56 5.36 13.60 20.45
N GLN A 57 5.74 12.52 21.16
CA GLN A 57 6.45 12.59 22.46
C GLN A 57 7.90 13.08 22.32
N ASN A 58 8.50 13.05 21.13
CA ASN A 58 9.84 13.58 20.90
C ASN A 58 9.88 15.12 20.85
N ARG A 59 8.71 15.77 20.64
CA ARG A 59 8.59 17.24 20.60
C ARG A 59 8.23 17.88 21.94
N GLY A 60 8.21 17.10 23.02
CA GLY A 60 7.98 17.55 24.39
C GLY A 60 7.01 16.65 25.16
N THR A 61 7.09 16.74 26.49
CA THR A 61 6.30 15.91 27.42
C THR A 61 4.79 16.12 27.32
N TRP A 62 4.35 17.20 26.67
CA TRP A 62 2.95 17.54 26.38
C TRP A 62 2.44 16.89 25.08
N ALA A 63 3.30 16.15 24.37
CA ALA A 63 3.02 15.39 23.15
C ALA A 63 2.10 16.17 22.17
N PRO A 64 2.63 17.21 21.47
CA PRO A 64 1.85 17.98 20.50
C PRO A 64 1.35 17.07 19.37
N LEU A 65 0.14 17.34 18.88
CA LEU A 65 -0.36 16.66 17.70
C LEU A 65 0.22 17.32 16.45
N VAL A 66 0.82 16.50 15.61
CA VAL A 66 1.44 16.90 14.33
C VAL A 66 1.01 15.95 13.19
N ALA A 67 0.90 16.46 11.98
CA ALA A 67 0.50 15.65 10.81
C ALA A 67 1.68 15.42 9.88
N ASP A 68 2.68 14.65 10.35
CA ASP A 68 3.96 14.43 9.66
C ASP A 68 4.40 12.96 9.57
N ARG A 69 3.56 11.99 9.97
CA ARG A 69 3.89 10.57 9.95
C ARG A 69 3.39 9.86 8.70
N SER A 70 4.22 8.97 8.16
CA SER A 70 3.87 8.14 7.00
C SER A 70 3.29 6.78 7.38
N SER A 71 3.45 6.34 8.64
CA SER A 71 2.95 5.08 9.21
C SER A 71 2.13 5.31 10.47
N VAL A 72 1.40 4.28 10.92
CA VAL A 72 0.59 4.30 12.14
C VAL A 72 1.19 3.34 13.15
N ASP A 73 1.77 3.91 14.19
CA ASP A 73 2.19 3.22 15.41
C ASP A 73 1.32 3.69 16.60
N ALA A 74 1.74 3.40 17.82
CA ALA A 74 0.96 3.77 19.02
C ALA A 74 0.71 5.29 19.14
N TRP A 75 1.60 6.13 18.61
CA TRP A 75 1.46 7.59 18.68
C TRP A 75 0.44 8.16 17.70
N GLU A 76 0.13 7.44 16.63
CA GLU A 76 -0.85 7.80 15.59
C GLU A 76 -2.24 7.21 15.86
N GLN A 77 -2.40 6.49 17.00
CA GLN A 77 -3.64 5.84 17.38
C GLN A 77 -4.39 6.62 18.46
N PHE A 78 -5.69 6.78 18.24
CA PHE A 78 -6.57 7.54 19.14
C PHE A 78 -7.84 6.76 19.42
N GLN A 79 -8.13 6.52 20.70
CA GLN A 79 -9.43 6.00 21.10
C GLN A 79 -10.47 7.15 21.08
N VAL A 80 -11.59 6.95 20.39
CA VAL A 80 -12.70 7.90 20.34
C VAL A 80 -13.63 7.64 21.51
N ILE A 81 -13.86 8.65 22.33
CA ILE A 81 -14.65 8.56 23.58
C ILE A 81 -15.90 9.44 23.43
N ASP A 82 -17.06 8.94 23.88
CA ASP A 82 -18.25 9.78 24.07
C ASP A 82 -17.99 10.75 25.22
N ALA A 83 -17.98 12.03 24.91
CA ALA A 83 -17.78 13.09 25.90
C ALA A 83 -19.11 13.72 26.36
N GLY A 84 -20.26 13.14 25.94
CA GLY A 84 -21.61 13.61 26.26
C GLY A 84 -22.03 14.86 25.49
N GLY A 85 -23.33 15.07 25.40
CA GLY A 85 -23.89 16.26 24.75
C GLY A 85 -23.63 16.39 23.25
N GLY A 86 -23.33 15.29 22.56
CA GLY A 86 -22.98 15.27 21.13
C GLY A 86 -21.51 15.59 20.84
N PHE A 87 -20.66 15.67 21.86
CA PHE A 87 -19.23 15.85 21.74
C PHE A 87 -18.49 14.53 21.86
N ILE A 88 -17.31 14.47 21.24
CA ILE A 88 -16.34 13.39 21.40
C ILE A 88 -15.06 13.91 22.06
N ALA A 89 -14.28 13.00 22.62
CA ALA A 89 -12.90 13.23 23.04
C ALA A 89 -11.99 12.15 22.44
N PHE A 90 -10.69 12.46 22.35
CA PHE A 90 -9.68 11.51 21.90
C PHE A 90 -8.72 11.18 23.04
N ARG A 91 -8.41 9.90 23.20
CA ARG A 91 -7.30 9.42 24.04
C ARG A 91 -6.19 8.90 23.15
N SER A 92 -5.02 9.49 23.21
CA SER A 92 -3.85 8.96 22.51
C SER A 92 -3.45 7.61 23.12
N VAL A 93 -3.26 6.60 22.29
CA VAL A 93 -2.79 5.28 22.72
C VAL A 93 -1.34 5.35 23.20
N GLY A 94 -0.51 6.15 22.51
CA GLY A 94 0.92 6.29 22.83
C GLY A 94 1.19 6.96 24.18
N THR A 95 0.39 7.96 24.57
CA THR A 95 0.55 8.65 25.86
C THR A 95 -0.39 8.13 26.95
N GLY A 96 -1.50 7.49 26.60
CA GLY A 96 -2.59 7.15 27.48
C GLY A 96 -3.44 8.37 27.93
N LEU A 97 -3.12 9.58 27.46
CA LEU A 97 -3.72 10.84 27.87
C LEU A 97 -4.69 11.39 26.83
N LEU A 98 -5.54 12.32 27.27
CA LEU A 98 -6.55 12.95 26.41
C LEU A 98 -5.95 14.10 25.61
N VAL A 99 -6.46 14.24 24.39
CA VAL A 99 -6.14 15.36 23.50
C VAL A 99 -6.95 16.59 23.93
N SER A 100 -6.25 17.70 24.05
CA SER A 100 -6.78 19.00 24.48
C SER A 100 -6.43 20.09 23.46
N ALA A 101 -7.37 20.98 23.15
CA ALA A 101 -7.09 22.25 22.46
C ALA A 101 -6.63 23.27 23.52
N ASP A 102 -5.33 23.34 23.78
CA ASP A 102 -4.75 24.01 24.93
C ASP A 102 -4.63 25.54 24.75
N GLN A 103 -5.63 26.27 25.16
CA GLN A 103 -5.67 27.74 25.09
C GLN A 103 -4.71 28.45 26.08
N ALA A 104 -4.18 27.73 27.07
CA ALA A 104 -3.21 28.30 28.01
C ALA A 104 -1.78 28.35 27.40
N ARG A 105 -1.47 27.49 26.41
CA ARG A 105 -0.15 27.47 25.77
C ARG A 105 0.01 28.57 24.71
N ALA A 106 -1.04 28.80 23.92
CA ALA A 106 -1.03 29.85 22.91
C ALA A 106 -2.45 30.19 22.44
N THR A 107 -2.62 31.40 21.89
CA THR A 107 -3.90 31.87 21.36
C THR A 107 -4.46 31.04 20.20
N TYR A 108 -3.59 30.33 19.48
CA TYR A 108 -3.98 29.40 18.41
C TYR A 108 -4.39 28.01 18.93
N ALA A 109 -4.43 27.80 20.25
CA ALA A 109 -4.85 26.58 20.93
C ALA A 109 -4.26 25.30 20.28
N PRO A 110 -2.95 25.02 20.46
CA PRO A 110 -2.35 23.82 19.92
C PRO A 110 -3.02 22.57 20.52
N LEU A 111 -3.20 21.53 19.69
CA LEU A 111 -3.66 20.25 20.18
C LEU A 111 -2.49 19.50 20.85
N VAL A 112 -2.71 19.03 22.07
CA VAL A 112 -1.72 18.32 22.89
C VAL A 112 -2.35 17.11 23.57
N ALA A 113 -1.58 16.05 23.81
CA ALA A 113 -2.06 14.83 24.45
C ALA A 113 -1.48 14.69 25.87
N ASP A 114 -1.92 15.56 26.81
CA ASP A 114 -1.36 15.67 28.15
C ASP A 114 -2.39 15.76 29.29
N ARG A 115 -3.70 15.57 29.02
CA ARG A 115 -4.77 15.68 30.01
C ARG A 115 -5.27 14.32 30.49
N SER A 116 -5.65 14.23 31.76
CA SER A 116 -6.21 13.00 32.35
C SER A 116 -7.75 13.01 32.46
N THR A 117 -8.38 14.18 32.40
CA THR A 117 -9.83 14.34 32.58
C THR A 117 -10.44 15.12 31.42
N ILE A 118 -11.69 14.79 31.07
CA ILE A 118 -12.43 15.47 30.02
C ILE A 118 -13.05 16.75 30.58
N GLY A 119 -12.56 17.88 30.11
CA GLY A 119 -13.17 19.21 30.29
C GLY A 119 -13.63 19.76 28.95
N THR A 120 -13.86 21.08 28.85
CA THR A 120 -14.30 21.73 27.61
C THR A 120 -13.21 21.76 26.53
N TRP A 121 -11.95 21.74 26.93
CA TRP A 121 -10.79 21.75 26.02
C TRP A 121 -10.55 20.39 25.32
N GLU A 122 -11.01 19.29 25.90
CA GLU A 122 -10.90 17.93 25.41
C GLU A 122 -12.12 17.51 24.58
N GLN A 123 -13.10 18.41 24.41
CA GLN A 123 -14.34 18.11 23.70
C GLN A 123 -14.35 18.71 22.30
N PHE A 124 -14.72 17.88 21.33
CA PHE A 124 -14.75 18.24 19.91
C PHE A 124 -16.09 17.84 19.30
N THR A 125 -16.57 18.65 18.35
CA THR A 125 -17.66 18.26 17.46
C THR A 125 -17.06 17.62 16.20
N TRP A 126 -17.54 16.44 15.86
CA TRP A 126 -17.23 15.73 14.62
C TRP A 126 -18.29 16.05 13.57
N THR A 127 -17.89 16.44 12.37
CA THR A 127 -18.82 16.68 11.27
C THR A 127 -18.29 16.02 10.00
N ASP A 128 -19.03 15.01 9.50
CA ASP A 128 -18.69 14.38 8.24
C ASP A 128 -18.97 15.31 7.07
N ILE A 129 -18.08 15.25 6.07
CA ILE A 129 -18.20 15.94 4.80
C ILE A 129 -18.16 14.95 3.64
N SER A 130 -18.43 15.42 2.42
CA SER A 130 -18.41 14.55 1.24
C SER A 130 -17.03 13.91 1.01
N GLY A 131 -17.02 12.71 0.41
CA GLY A 131 -15.77 12.01 0.08
C GLY A 131 -15.13 11.22 1.22
N GLY A 132 -15.86 10.96 2.34
CA GLY A 132 -15.36 10.18 3.48
C GLY A 132 -14.42 10.96 4.40
N ALA A 133 -14.30 12.26 4.21
CA ALA A 133 -13.59 13.16 5.10
C ALA A 133 -14.51 13.74 6.19
N PHE A 134 -13.91 14.33 7.22
CA PHE A 134 -14.62 15.00 8.31
C PHE A 134 -13.84 16.22 8.79
N THR A 135 -14.50 17.07 9.58
CA THR A 135 -13.90 18.19 10.28
C THR A 135 -14.08 18.02 11.79
N LEU A 136 -13.17 18.60 12.56
CA LEU A 136 -13.24 18.73 14.01
C LEU A 136 -13.38 20.18 14.40
N ARG A 137 -14.22 20.48 15.39
CA ARG A 137 -14.36 21.81 15.98
C ARG A 137 -14.21 21.71 17.49
N GLY A 138 -13.27 22.45 18.06
CA GLY A 138 -13.07 22.49 19.50
C GLY A 138 -14.24 23.15 20.22
N ARG A 139 -14.74 22.55 21.31
CA ARG A 139 -15.85 23.12 22.08
C ARG A 139 -15.46 24.44 22.76
N ALA A 140 -14.27 24.50 23.33
CA ALA A 140 -13.81 25.67 24.08
C ALA A 140 -13.40 26.83 23.16
N THR A 141 -12.76 26.56 22.05
CA THR A 141 -12.32 27.54 21.06
C THR A 141 -13.46 28.02 20.18
N ASN A 142 -14.41 27.11 19.92
CA ASN A 142 -15.45 27.25 18.88
C ASN A 142 -14.86 27.44 17.48
N ASP A 143 -13.62 26.98 17.26
CA ASP A 143 -12.89 27.04 16.01
C ASP A 143 -12.58 25.63 15.47
N PHE A 144 -12.38 25.53 14.15
CA PHE A 144 -11.98 24.29 13.52
C PHE A 144 -10.53 23.92 13.83
N VAL A 145 -10.28 22.63 13.96
CA VAL A 145 -8.94 22.06 14.04
C VAL A 145 -8.32 22.06 12.64
N SER A 146 -7.11 22.57 12.52
CA SER A 146 -6.34 22.72 11.30
C SER A 146 -4.98 22.00 11.41
N ALA A 147 -4.53 21.32 10.38
CA ALA A 147 -3.14 20.94 10.21
C ALA A 147 -2.39 22.14 9.59
N ASP A 148 -1.80 22.98 10.42
CA ASP A 148 -1.30 24.31 10.02
C ASP A 148 0.09 24.24 9.36
N LEU A 149 0.12 24.25 8.03
CA LEU A 149 1.33 24.24 7.24
C LEU A 149 2.19 25.52 7.33
N ASN A 150 1.61 26.62 7.82
CA ASN A 150 2.35 27.88 8.04
C ASN A 150 3.19 27.86 9.33
N ARG A 151 2.93 26.91 10.24
CA ARG A 151 3.63 26.79 11.54
C ARG A 151 4.78 25.80 11.54
N GLY A 152 5.13 25.25 10.39
CA GLY A 152 6.26 24.34 10.19
C GLY A 152 5.91 23.13 9.33
N SER A 153 6.94 22.51 8.77
CA SER A 153 6.82 21.34 7.87
C SER A 153 6.18 20.10 8.53
N PHE A 154 6.16 20.04 9.86
CA PHE A 154 5.50 18.99 10.63
C PHE A 154 3.98 19.19 10.81
N ALA A 155 3.41 20.30 10.26
CA ALA A 155 1.99 20.64 10.27
C ALA A 155 1.32 20.41 11.65
N PRO A 156 1.63 21.23 12.67
CA PRO A 156 1.02 21.08 13.99
C PRO A 156 -0.50 21.28 13.91
N LEU A 157 -1.25 20.49 14.70
CA LEU A 157 -2.67 20.67 14.82
C LEU A 157 -2.99 21.81 15.79
N VAL A 158 -3.81 22.75 15.33
CA VAL A 158 -4.25 23.93 16.08
C VAL A 158 -5.76 24.11 15.96
N SER A 159 -6.42 24.76 16.94
CA SER A 159 -7.86 25.03 16.91
C SER A 159 -8.10 26.56 16.90
N ASP A 160 -7.87 27.18 15.73
CA ASP A 160 -7.91 28.64 15.56
C ASP A 160 -8.54 29.09 14.22
N ARG A 161 -9.26 28.22 13.51
CA ARG A 161 -9.88 28.56 12.23
C ARG A 161 -11.38 28.73 12.33
N ALA A 162 -11.87 29.92 11.95
CA ALA A 162 -13.31 30.23 11.97
C ALA A 162 -14.09 29.48 10.87
N ALA A 163 -13.43 29.08 9.79
CA ALA A 163 -14.02 28.35 8.66
C ALA A 163 -13.16 27.15 8.26
N ALA A 164 -13.81 26.08 7.80
CA ALA A 164 -13.12 24.87 7.33
C ALA A 164 -12.74 25.01 5.85
N GLY A 165 -11.46 24.82 5.54
CA GLY A 165 -10.87 24.66 4.21
C GLY A 165 -10.22 23.29 4.06
N ALA A 166 -9.20 23.18 3.22
CA ALA A 166 -8.49 21.92 2.98
C ALA A 166 -7.64 21.48 4.19
N TRP A 167 -7.15 22.40 4.99
CA TRP A 167 -6.31 22.11 6.16
C TRP A 167 -7.10 21.61 7.38
N GLU A 168 -8.41 21.83 7.41
CA GLU A 168 -9.33 21.44 8.48
C GLU A 168 -10.02 20.10 8.19
N GLN A 169 -9.64 19.45 7.07
CA GLN A 169 -10.20 18.17 6.65
C GLN A 169 -9.29 17.01 7.03
N PHE A 170 -9.93 15.99 7.59
CA PHE A 170 -9.25 14.76 7.99
C PHE A 170 -9.99 13.54 7.44
N THR A 171 -9.27 12.47 7.23
CA THR A 171 -9.81 11.12 7.03
C THR A 171 -9.44 10.26 8.22
N TRP A 172 -10.12 9.14 8.39
CA TRP A 172 -9.88 8.22 9.49
C TRP A 172 -10.10 6.76 9.06
N GLY A 173 -9.59 5.84 9.87
CA GLY A 173 -9.90 4.42 9.78
C GLY A 173 -9.58 3.72 11.09
N THR A 174 -10.08 2.49 11.24
CA THR A 174 -9.82 1.68 12.43
C THR A 174 -8.42 1.08 12.38
N VAL A 175 -7.81 0.93 13.55
CA VAL A 175 -6.53 0.24 13.68
C VAL A 175 -6.71 -1.22 13.25
N GLY A 176 -5.91 -1.67 12.30
CA GLY A 176 -6.06 -3.00 11.65
C GLY A 176 -6.86 -3.00 10.34
N THR A 177 -7.55 -1.88 9.99
CA THR A 177 -8.22 -1.71 8.69
C THR A 177 -7.64 -0.56 7.86
N GLN A 178 -6.47 -0.07 8.27
CA GLN A 178 -5.81 1.02 7.55
C GLN A 178 -5.55 0.58 6.11
N PRO A 179 -6.10 1.30 5.09
CA PRO A 179 -5.44 1.29 3.80
C PRO A 179 -4.07 1.95 4.02
N PRO A 180 -2.97 1.31 3.73
CA PRO A 180 -1.67 1.95 3.77
C PRO A 180 -1.69 3.25 2.99
N PRO A 181 -0.88 4.26 3.35
CA PRO A 181 -0.90 5.56 2.69
C PRO A 181 -0.73 5.40 1.17
N GLY A 182 -1.73 5.90 0.45
CA GLY A 182 -1.67 6.01 -0.99
C GLY A 182 -2.00 4.74 -1.76
N ALA A 183 -3.30 4.35 -1.78
CA ALA A 183 -3.77 3.43 -2.81
C ALA A 183 -3.34 3.95 -4.21
N PRO A 184 -2.78 3.09 -5.07
CA PRO A 184 -2.39 3.50 -6.42
C PRO A 184 -3.62 3.88 -7.25
N PRO A 185 -3.52 4.79 -8.22
CA PRO A 185 -4.64 5.15 -9.09
C PRO A 185 -5.28 3.92 -9.75
N GLY A 186 -6.60 3.76 -9.58
CA GLY A 186 -7.36 2.64 -10.12
C GLY A 186 -7.33 1.34 -9.30
N PHE A 187 -6.62 1.32 -8.17
CA PHE A 187 -6.52 0.16 -7.26
C PHE A 187 -6.81 0.62 -5.84
N SER A 188 -8.04 0.47 -5.39
CA SER A 188 -8.51 1.08 -4.13
C SER A 188 -8.55 0.12 -2.93
N ARG A 189 -8.55 -1.19 -3.17
CA ARG A 189 -8.71 -2.21 -2.14
C ARG A 189 -7.38 -2.91 -1.83
N LEU A 190 -6.87 -2.77 -0.60
CA LEU A 190 -5.74 -3.59 -0.15
C LEU A 190 -6.18 -5.05 -0.11
N VAL A 191 -5.52 -5.89 -0.91
CA VAL A 191 -5.78 -7.34 -1.01
C VAL A 191 -4.95 -8.10 0.00
N TRP A 192 -3.68 -7.73 0.13
CA TRP A 192 -2.72 -8.35 1.03
C TRP A 192 -1.57 -7.39 1.30
N SER A 193 -0.99 -7.50 2.49
CA SER A 193 0.28 -6.85 2.81
C SER A 193 1.09 -7.64 3.84
N ASP A 194 2.39 -7.41 3.85
CA ASP A 194 3.27 -7.67 4.96
C ASP A 194 4.06 -6.40 5.27
N GLU A 195 3.79 -5.82 6.42
CA GLU A 195 4.39 -4.57 6.91
C GLU A 195 5.65 -4.85 7.74
N PHE A 196 6.05 -6.11 7.88
CA PHE A 196 7.19 -6.57 8.67
C PHE A 196 7.29 -6.00 10.09
N SER A 197 6.17 -5.54 10.63
CA SER A 197 6.07 -4.87 11.94
C SER A 197 6.24 -5.81 13.15
N GLY A 198 6.35 -7.12 12.91
CA GLY A 198 6.59 -8.13 13.96
C GLY A 198 8.05 -8.15 14.42
N THR A 199 8.36 -9.15 15.28
CA THR A 199 9.73 -9.44 15.75
C THR A 199 10.39 -10.61 15.01
N SER A 200 9.64 -11.29 14.15
CA SER A 200 10.08 -12.43 13.33
C SER A 200 9.35 -12.46 12.00
N ILE A 201 9.95 -13.11 11.02
CA ILE A 201 9.35 -13.34 9.69
C ILE A 201 8.09 -14.20 9.87
N ASN A 202 6.99 -13.75 9.28
CA ASN A 202 5.73 -14.50 9.30
C ASN A 202 5.78 -15.69 8.34
N THR A 203 6.01 -16.88 8.88
CA THR A 203 6.07 -18.12 8.09
C THR A 203 4.70 -18.56 7.52
N GLY A 204 3.62 -17.92 7.91
CA GLY A 204 2.32 -18.07 7.24
C GLY A 204 2.23 -17.31 5.91
N ASN A 205 3.11 -16.34 5.68
CA ASN A 205 3.23 -15.59 4.43
C ASN A 205 4.43 -16.07 3.58
N TRP A 206 5.53 -16.44 4.24
CA TRP A 206 6.81 -16.64 3.58
C TRP A 206 7.42 -18.01 3.85
N SER A 207 7.97 -18.61 2.80
CA SER A 207 8.87 -19.76 2.85
C SER A 207 10.21 -19.38 2.22
N PHE A 208 11.21 -20.27 2.33
CA PHE A 208 12.56 -20.03 1.82
C PHE A 208 12.91 -21.03 0.74
N ASP A 209 13.62 -20.58 -0.28
CA ASP A 209 14.43 -21.43 -1.13
C ASP A 209 15.79 -21.64 -0.47
N LEU A 210 16.31 -22.86 -0.50
CA LEU A 210 17.55 -23.25 0.17
C LEU A 210 18.52 -23.91 -0.80
N GLY A 211 19.82 -23.63 -0.63
CA GLY A 211 20.87 -24.28 -1.38
C GLY A 211 21.68 -23.36 -2.28
N ASN A 212 22.62 -23.94 -3.02
CA ASN A 212 23.68 -23.26 -3.78
C ASN A 212 23.82 -23.75 -5.23
N GLY A 213 22.74 -24.13 -5.87
CA GLY A 213 22.76 -24.67 -7.24
C GLY A 213 23.00 -23.64 -8.36
N GLY A 214 23.39 -22.41 -8.05
CA GLY A 214 23.57 -21.31 -9.01
C GLY A 214 22.26 -20.76 -9.59
N TRP A 215 21.12 -21.31 -9.21
CA TRP A 215 19.75 -20.86 -9.44
C TRP A 215 19.41 -20.50 -10.90
N GLY A 216 20.09 -21.14 -11.85
CA GLY A 216 19.97 -20.91 -13.30
C GLY A 216 20.81 -19.76 -13.83
N ASN A 217 21.44 -18.96 -12.97
CA ASN A 217 22.15 -17.72 -13.31
C ASN A 217 23.63 -17.73 -12.94
N ASN A 218 24.21 -18.89 -12.53
CA ASN A 218 25.57 -18.99 -11.96
C ASN A 218 25.77 -18.10 -10.72
N GLU A 219 24.74 -17.96 -9.89
CA GLU A 219 24.81 -17.28 -8.60
C GLU A 219 25.78 -18.02 -7.66
N LEU A 220 26.47 -17.27 -6.77
CA LEU A 220 27.60 -17.78 -5.99
C LEU A 220 27.24 -18.10 -4.54
N GLU A 221 26.11 -17.60 -4.05
CA GLU A 221 25.69 -17.78 -2.68
C GLU A 221 25.01 -19.14 -2.44
N ASN A 222 24.98 -19.50 -1.18
CA ASN A 222 24.08 -20.51 -0.62
C ASN A 222 22.91 -19.79 0.06
N TYR A 223 21.72 -19.93 -0.45
CA TYR A 223 20.51 -19.40 0.19
C TYR A 223 20.15 -20.22 1.43
N THR A 224 19.89 -19.51 2.51
CA THR A 224 19.58 -20.08 3.84
C THR A 224 18.34 -19.41 4.44
N ASN A 225 17.77 -20.04 5.47
CA ASN A 225 16.71 -19.49 6.31
C ASN A 225 17.24 -19.05 7.70
N ARG A 226 18.53 -18.85 7.84
CA ARG A 226 19.17 -18.46 9.11
C ARG A 226 18.87 -17.00 9.43
N PRO A 227 18.74 -16.63 10.73
CA PRO A 227 18.56 -15.22 11.13
C PRO A 227 19.71 -14.29 10.69
N GLU A 228 20.90 -14.83 10.43
CA GLU A 228 22.02 -14.09 9.89
C GLU A 228 21.75 -13.59 8.47
N ASN A 229 20.94 -14.33 7.68
CA ASN A 229 20.64 -13.99 6.30
C ASN A 229 19.25 -13.38 6.10
N ALA A 230 18.27 -13.68 6.98
CA ALA A 230 16.94 -13.06 6.92
C ALA A 230 16.34 -12.88 8.32
N ARG A 231 15.94 -11.66 8.65
CA ARG A 231 15.36 -11.30 9.96
C ARG A 231 14.56 -10.01 9.90
N ILE A 232 13.76 -9.78 10.94
CA ILE A 232 13.10 -8.49 11.14
C ILE A 232 13.96 -7.62 12.06
N VAL A 233 14.22 -6.37 11.62
CA VAL A 233 14.96 -5.36 12.39
C VAL A 233 14.23 -4.03 12.26
N ASN A 234 13.86 -3.43 13.38
CA ASN A 234 13.22 -2.11 13.45
C ASN A 234 11.99 -1.96 12.53
N GLY A 235 11.18 -3.02 12.41
CA GLY A 235 9.97 -3.00 11.58
C GLY A 235 10.21 -3.18 10.09
N SER A 236 11.39 -3.66 9.67
CA SER A 236 11.69 -3.99 8.27
C SER A 236 12.26 -5.41 8.17
N LEU A 237 11.99 -6.08 7.07
CA LEU A 237 12.71 -7.29 6.69
C LEU A 237 14.11 -6.90 6.23
N VAL A 238 15.12 -7.56 6.77
CA VAL A 238 16.52 -7.46 6.32
C VAL A 238 16.92 -8.78 5.69
N ILE A 239 17.27 -8.76 4.40
CA ILE A 239 17.95 -9.86 3.71
C ILE A 239 19.42 -9.46 3.61
N GLU A 240 20.31 -10.32 4.18
CA GLU A 240 21.73 -10.03 4.31
C GLU A 240 22.58 -11.03 3.55
N ALA A 241 23.34 -10.54 2.57
CA ALA A 241 24.40 -11.28 1.91
C ALA A 241 25.72 -11.16 2.68
N ARG A 242 26.35 -12.30 2.95
CA ARG A 242 27.56 -12.40 3.74
C ARG A 242 28.67 -13.09 2.98
N ARG A 243 29.92 -12.69 3.21
CA ARG A 243 31.10 -13.44 2.79
C ARG A 243 31.48 -14.41 3.88
N GLU A 244 30.97 -15.62 3.79
CA GLU A 244 31.25 -16.72 4.71
C GLU A 244 31.12 -18.05 3.97
N SER A 245 31.89 -19.06 4.38
CA SER A 245 31.84 -20.40 3.78
C SER A 245 30.75 -21.23 4.44
N LEU A 246 29.74 -21.63 3.67
CA LEU A 246 28.68 -22.53 4.12
C LEU A 246 28.16 -23.38 2.96
N GLY A 247 28.05 -24.70 3.16
CA GLY A 247 27.50 -25.62 2.17
C GLY A 247 28.28 -25.71 0.86
N GLY A 248 29.57 -25.34 0.89
CA GLY A 248 30.44 -25.34 -0.33
C GLY A 248 30.47 -24.02 -1.09
N SER A 249 29.65 -23.03 -0.71
CA SER A 249 29.70 -21.67 -1.25
C SER A 249 30.56 -20.76 -0.39
N ALA A 250 31.13 -19.70 -1.00
CA ALA A 250 31.91 -18.66 -0.32
C ALA A 250 31.02 -17.48 0.16
N TYR A 251 29.75 -17.52 -0.15
CA TYR A 251 28.78 -16.51 0.23
C TYR A 251 27.49 -17.17 0.73
N THR A 252 26.77 -16.48 1.60
CA THR A 252 25.41 -16.85 2.02
C THR A 252 24.47 -15.68 1.84
N SER A 253 23.19 -15.96 1.60
CA SER A 253 22.13 -14.97 1.51
C SER A 253 20.77 -15.62 1.81
N ALA A 254 19.66 -14.91 1.50
CA ALA A 254 18.33 -15.49 1.57
C ALA A 254 17.51 -15.19 0.32
N ARG A 255 16.64 -16.16 -0.04
CA ARG A 255 15.60 -16.06 -1.04
C ARG A 255 14.29 -16.52 -0.43
N MET A 256 13.36 -15.58 -0.32
CA MET A 256 12.05 -15.78 0.29
C MET A 256 10.97 -15.76 -0.78
N LYS A 257 9.89 -16.50 -0.56
CA LYS A 257 8.77 -16.58 -1.49
C LYS A 257 7.42 -16.76 -0.79
N THR A 258 6.36 -16.28 -1.43
CA THR A 258 4.97 -16.50 -0.97
C THR A 258 4.33 -17.73 -1.61
N GLN A 259 5.08 -18.56 -2.34
CA GLN A 259 4.60 -19.79 -2.98
C GLN A 259 3.94 -20.74 -1.97
N GLY A 260 2.71 -21.16 -2.26
CA GLY A 260 1.93 -22.02 -1.37
C GLY A 260 1.20 -21.28 -0.24
N HIS A 261 1.47 -20.00 -0.06
CA HIS A 261 0.84 -19.13 0.94
C HIS A 261 -0.05 -18.08 0.28
N GLN A 262 0.53 -17.23 -0.58
CA GLN A 262 -0.16 -16.13 -1.26
C GLN A 262 0.18 -16.12 -2.75
N SER A 263 -0.81 -15.81 -3.57
CA SER A 263 -0.64 -15.58 -5.00
C SER A 263 -1.69 -14.61 -5.53
N PHE A 264 -1.35 -13.89 -6.60
CA PHE A 264 -2.14 -12.75 -7.06
C PHE A 264 -2.39 -12.85 -8.57
N GLY A 265 -3.63 -12.56 -8.98
CA GLY A 265 -4.08 -12.58 -10.37
C GLY A 265 -3.94 -11.23 -11.07
N ILE A 266 -4.62 -11.09 -12.21
CA ILE A 266 -4.80 -9.83 -12.93
C ILE A 266 -5.64 -8.84 -12.11
N ASN A 267 -5.67 -7.57 -12.54
CA ASN A 267 -6.31 -6.45 -11.86
C ASN A 267 -5.73 -6.20 -10.46
N THR A 268 -4.40 -6.32 -10.37
CA THR A 268 -3.64 -6.05 -9.17
C THR A 268 -2.52 -5.05 -9.42
N TRP A 269 -2.21 -4.29 -8.37
CA TRP A 269 -0.99 -3.52 -8.22
C TRP A 269 -0.16 -4.18 -7.12
N VAL A 270 1.08 -4.54 -7.43
CA VAL A 270 2.03 -5.17 -6.51
C VAL A 270 3.17 -4.21 -6.28
N GLU A 271 3.45 -3.86 -5.05
CA GLU A 271 4.40 -2.80 -4.68
C GLU A 271 5.19 -3.20 -3.44
N ALA A 272 6.48 -2.89 -3.43
CA ALA A 272 7.33 -2.99 -2.25
C ALA A 272 8.13 -1.71 -2.05
N ARG A 273 8.41 -1.38 -0.78
CA ARG A 273 9.30 -0.27 -0.41
C ARG A 273 10.63 -0.86 0.06
N ILE A 274 11.67 -0.62 -0.73
CA ILE A 274 12.97 -1.31 -0.59
C ILE A 274 14.10 -0.29 -0.54
N ASP A 275 15.02 -0.46 0.41
CA ASP A 275 16.37 0.12 0.41
C ASP A 275 17.32 -0.96 -0.11
N ALA A 276 17.82 -0.76 -1.32
CA ALA A 276 18.63 -1.74 -2.03
C ALA A 276 20.12 -1.58 -1.72
N PRO A 277 20.90 -2.68 -1.62
CA PRO A 277 22.34 -2.60 -1.47
C PRO A 277 23.05 -2.23 -2.78
N GLN A 278 24.32 -1.79 -2.66
CA GLN A 278 25.17 -1.49 -3.81
C GLN A 278 26.53 -2.16 -3.70
N GLY A 279 27.18 -2.39 -4.84
CA GLY A 279 28.52 -2.99 -4.93
C GLY A 279 28.63 -3.94 -6.13
N GLN A 280 29.86 -4.15 -6.59
CA GLN A 280 30.14 -5.09 -7.69
C GLN A 280 29.67 -6.51 -7.31
N GLY A 281 28.88 -7.14 -8.19
CA GLY A 281 28.39 -8.50 -8.00
C GLY A 281 27.29 -8.64 -6.96
N ILE A 282 26.57 -7.56 -6.62
CA ILE A 282 25.41 -7.55 -5.71
C ILE A 282 24.15 -7.39 -6.54
N TRP A 283 23.18 -8.29 -6.34
CA TRP A 283 21.96 -8.40 -7.16
C TRP A 283 20.72 -8.55 -6.29
N PRO A 284 20.15 -7.45 -5.81
CA PRO A 284 18.85 -7.46 -5.14
C PRO A 284 17.73 -7.63 -6.17
N ALA A 285 16.68 -8.40 -5.80
CA ALA A 285 15.52 -8.62 -6.64
C ALA A 285 14.21 -8.69 -5.84
N PHE A 286 13.18 -8.08 -6.41
CA PHE A 286 11.77 -8.21 -6.04
C PHE A 286 10.99 -8.54 -7.31
N TRP A 287 10.39 -9.73 -7.35
CA TRP A 287 9.87 -10.32 -8.55
C TRP A 287 8.75 -11.33 -8.29
N MET A 288 8.19 -11.89 -9.35
CA MET A 288 7.08 -12.83 -9.27
C MET A 288 7.26 -14.00 -10.24
N LEU A 289 6.84 -15.21 -9.84
CA LEU A 289 6.75 -16.39 -10.71
C LEU A 289 5.31 -16.91 -10.78
N GLY A 290 4.95 -17.45 -11.94
CA GLY A 290 3.67 -18.12 -12.14
C GLY A 290 3.53 -19.36 -11.27
N ASN A 291 2.34 -19.56 -10.66
CA ASN A 291 2.04 -20.73 -9.82
C ASN A 291 2.19 -22.06 -10.56
N SER A 292 2.12 -22.04 -11.88
CA SER A 292 2.29 -23.22 -12.74
C SER A 292 3.74 -23.72 -12.84
N ILE A 293 4.71 -23.05 -12.22
CA ILE A 293 6.15 -23.38 -12.28
C ILE A 293 6.43 -24.86 -12.03
N SER A 294 5.74 -25.47 -11.06
CA SER A 294 5.95 -26.90 -10.72
C SER A 294 5.43 -27.88 -11.77
N SER A 295 4.55 -27.44 -12.67
CA SER A 295 3.93 -28.28 -13.71
C SER A 295 4.49 -28.05 -15.11
N VAL A 296 4.81 -26.80 -15.47
CA VAL A 296 5.25 -26.43 -16.82
C VAL A 296 6.71 -25.99 -16.90
N GLY A 297 7.32 -25.68 -15.76
CA GLY A 297 8.70 -25.21 -15.69
C GLY A 297 8.87 -23.76 -16.16
N TRP A 298 10.10 -23.26 -16.07
CA TRP A 298 10.51 -21.97 -16.62
C TRP A 298 11.01 -22.15 -18.08
N PRO A 299 10.72 -21.20 -19.01
CA PRO A 299 10.02 -19.93 -18.82
C PRO A 299 8.50 -20.01 -19.02
N ALA A 300 7.93 -21.20 -19.27
CA ALA A 300 6.52 -21.38 -19.59
C ALA A 300 5.54 -21.03 -18.46
N CYS A 301 6.02 -20.95 -17.21
CA CYS A 301 5.20 -20.47 -16.09
C CYS A 301 4.99 -18.95 -16.09
N GLY A 302 5.82 -18.20 -16.81
CA GLY A 302 5.90 -16.75 -16.75
C GLY A 302 6.68 -16.25 -15.52
N GLU A 303 7.43 -15.16 -15.69
CA GLU A 303 8.17 -14.43 -14.66
C GLU A 303 7.98 -12.94 -14.85
N ILE A 304 7.89 -12.19 -13.77
CA ILE A 304 7.75 -10.72 -13.80
C ILE A 304 8.73 -10.12 -12.78
N ASP A 305 9.79 -9.49 -13.27
CA ASP A 305 10.76 -8.79 -12.45
C ASP A 305 10.28 -7.37 -12.24
N ILE A 306 9.97 -7.02 -11.00
CA ILE A 306 9.47 -5.69 -10.61
C ILE A 306 10.66 -4.78 -10.33
N MET A 307 11.63 -5.30 -9.59
CA MET A 307 12.90 -4.63 -9.30
C MET A 307 14.04 -5.64 -9.43
N GLU A 308 14.96 -5.31 -10.31
CA GLU A 308 16.30 -5.90 -10.36
C GLU A 308 17.32 -4.78 -10.46
N MET A 309 18.36 -4.86 -9.65
CA MET A 309 19.43 -3.87 -9.71
C MET A 309 20.80 -4.57 -9.87
N GLN A 310 21.63 -3.96 -10.71
CA GLN A 310 23.05 -4.25 -10.72
C GLN A 310 23.70 -3.36 -9.66
N GLY A 311 24.13 -3.93 -8.54
CA GLY A 311 24.66 -3.16 -7.41
C GLY A 311 25.83 -2.24 -7.75
N GLN A 312 26.61 -2.54 -8.82
CA GLN A 312 27.64 -1.66 -9.36
C GLN A 312 27.08 -0.47 -10.14
N ASN A 313 25.78 -0.45 -10.46
CA ASN A 313 25.12 0.66 -11.14
C ASN A 313 23.78 1.02 -10.47
N PRO A 314 23.83 1.60 -9.27
CA PRO A 314 22.63 1.83 -8.47
C PRO A 314 21.74 2.98 -8.97
N PHE A 315 21.96 3.47 -10.18
CA PHE A 315 21.15 4.49 -10.86
C PHE A 315 20.12 3.87 -11.81
N ARG A 316 20.04 2.52 -11.87
CA ARG A 316 19.17 1.82 -12.79
C ARG A 316 18.35 0.75 -12.08
N ASN A 317 17.07 0.70 -12.40
CA ASN A 317 16.20 -0.43 -12.11
C ASN A 317 15.76 -1.09 -13.41
N PHE A 318 15.79 -2.41 -13.44
CA PHE A 318 15.33 -3.22 -14.56
C PHE A 318 13.99 -3.85 -14.19
N GLY A 319 13.03 -3.73 -15.08
CA GLY A 319 11.74 -4.43 -14.98
C GLY A 319 11.52 -5.24 -16.22
N THR A 320 11.25 -6.53 -16.07
CA THR A 320 11.22 -7.47 -17.17
C THR A 320 10.05 -8.44 -17.01
N MET A 321 9.49 -8.93 -18.10
CA MET A 321 8.68 -10.13 -18.12
C MET A 321 9.35 -11.19 -19.00
N HIS A 322 9.32 -12.46 -18.57
CA HIS A 322 9.89 -13.60 -19.27
C HIS A 322 8.83 -14.68 -19.48
N TRP A 323 8.79 -15.27 -20.67
CA TRP A 323 7.81 -16.30 -21.02
C TRP A 323 8.34 -17.27 -22.10
N ALA A 324 7.59 -18.31 -22.40
CA ALA A 324 7.84 -19.18 -23.54
C ALA A 324 7.10 -18.64 -24.78
N ASP A 325 7.81 -18.43 -25.88
CA ASP A 325 7.20 -18.09 -27.16
C ASP A 325 6.39 -19.27 -27.75
N ALA A 326 5.82 -19.08 -28.91
CA ALA A 326 5.02 -20.12 -29.60
C ALA A 326 5.83 -21.40 -29.95
N ASN A 327 7.15 -21.34 -29.92
CA ASN A 327 8.05 -22.46 -30.15
C ASN A 327 8.58 -23.07 -28.84
N GLY A 328 8.16 -22.54 -27.68
CA GLY A 328 8.69 -22.93 -26.37
C GLY A 328 10.04 -22.32 -26.03
N ALA A 329 10.57 -21.41 -26.86
CA ALA A 329 11.80 -20.71 -26.56
C ALA A 329 11.58 -19.53 -25.60
N HIS A 330 12.63 -19.23 -24.83
CA HIS A 330 12.60 -18.08 -23.91
C HIS A 330 12.45 -16.77 -24.69
N ALA A 331 11.44 -16.01 -24.34
CA ALA A 331 11.20 -14.64 -24.79
C ALA A 331 11.14 -13.69 -23.59
N SER A 332 11.47 -12.43 -23.80
CA SER A 332 11.41 -11.40 -22.77
C SER A 332 11.07 -10.03 -23.35
N PHE A 333 10.48 -9.20 -22.51
CA PHE A 333 10.23 -7.78 -22.76
C PHE A 333 10.37 -7.01 -21.45
N GLY A 334 10.93 -5.80 -21.50
CA GLY A 334 11.08 -4.99 -20.31
C GLY A 334 11.52 -3.58 -20.60
N GLY A 335 11.85 -2.85 -19.52
CA GLY A 335 12.36 -1.49 -19.58
C GLY A 335 13.39 -1.23 -18.49
N ILE A 336 14.09 -0.11 -18.64
CA ILE A 336 15.08 0.37 -17.68
C ILE A 336 14.63 1.73 -17.16
N PHE A 337 14.45 1.84 -15.86
CA PHE A 337 14.32 3.13 -15.19
C PHE A 337 15.72 3.69 -14.95
N ASN A 338 16.03 4.83 -15.55
CA ASN A 338 17.29 5.55 -15.31
C ASN A 338 17.00 6.70 -14.35
N SER A 339 17.58 6.64 -13.16
CA SER A 339 17.46 7.67 -12.12
C SER A 339 18.62 8.64 -12.18
N SER A 340 18.36 9.92 -11.90
CA SER A 340 19.41 10.92 -11.62
C SER A 340 19.98 10.78 -10.20
N ASN A 341 19.27 10.07 -9.32
CA ASN A 341 19.66 9.84 -7.93
C ASN A 341 20.09 8.38 -7.74
N ASN A 342 20.95 8.15 -6.75
CA ASN A 342 21.33 6.79 -6.35
C ASN A 342 20.12 6.10 -5.68
N LEU A 343 19.60 5.04 -6.30
CA LEU A 343 18.47 4.25 -5.79
C LEU A 343 18.86 3.36 -4.58
N ALA A 344 20.14 3.25 -4.27
CA ALA A 344 20.64 2.58 -3.07
C ALA A 344 21.01 3.59 -1.95
N ALA A 345 20.50 4.82 -2.01
CA ALA A 345 20.72 5.84 -0.98
C ALA A 345 19.52 6.01 -0.04
N GLY A 346 18.66 4.99 0.05
CA GLY A 346 17.47 4.96 0.90
C GLY A 346 16.31 4.22 0.26
N PHE A 347 15.17 4.28 0.92
CA PHE A 347 13.98 3.56 0.49
C PHE A 347 13.31 4.19 -0.73
N HIS A 348 13.07 3.37 -1.74
CA HIS A 348 12.25 3.67 -2.91
C HIS A 348 11.10 2.69 -3.03
N THR A 349 10.03 3.04 -3.77
CA THR A 349 8.95 2.12 -4.09
C THR A 349 9.12 1.56 -5.49
N TYR A 350 8.99 0.23 -5.60
CA TYR A 350 9.05 -0.49 -6.86
C TYR A 350 7.73 -1.22 -7.05
N ALA A 351 7.11 -1.08 -8.23
CA ALA A 351 5.78 -1.64 -8.44
C ALA A 351 5.50 -2.07 -9.85
N ILE A 352 4.51 -2.96 -9.98
CA ILE A 352 3.79 -3.22 -11.24
C ILE A 352 2.30 -3.00 -11.05
N SER A 353 1.62 -2.59 -12.13
CA SER A 353 0.18 -2.85 -12.30
C SER A 353 0.00 -3.95 -13.34
N ARG A 354 -0.81 -4.95 -13.03
CA ARG A 354 -1.12 -6.04 -13.94
C ARG A 354 -2.62 -6.12 -14.18
N THR A 355 -3.04 -5.86 -15.41
CA THR A 355 -4.42 -5.96 -15.88
C THR A 355 -4.57 -7.14 -16.83
N GLY A 356 -5.77 -7.39 -17.36
CA GLY A 356 -5.96 -8.40 -18.42
C GLY A 356 -5.31 -8.03 -19.75
N THR A 357 -4.78 -6.81 -19.91
CA THR A 357 -4.24 -6.31 -21.18
C THR A 357 -2.78 -5.90 -21.11
N SER A 358 -2.26 -5.51 -19.92
CA SER A 358 -0.89 -5.02 -19.83
C SER A 358 -0.28 -5.26 -18.45
N ILE A 359 1.06 -5.29 -18.42
CA ILE A 359 1.90 -5.13 -17.24
C ILE A 359 2.64 -3.82 -17.38
N LYS A 360 2.56 -2.95 -16.37
CA LYS A 360 3.26 -1.66 -16.33
C LYS A 360 4.19 -1.62 -15.13
N TRP A 361 5.38 -1.08 -15.30
CA TRP A 361 6.41 -0.98 -14.27
C TRP A 361 6.60 0.45 -13.79
N TYR A 362 6.86 0.60 -12.48
CA TYR A 362 6.98 1.88 -11.82
C TYR A 362 8.13 1.90 -10.80
N VAL A 363 8.84 3.02 -10.71
CA VAL A 363 9.72 3.39 -9.58
C VAL A 363 9.19 4.68 -9.00
N ASP A 364 9.00 4.75 -7.68
CA ASP A 364 8.40 5.89 -6.97
C ASP A 364 7.11 6.39 -7.65
N ARG A 365 6.30 5.41 -8.15
CA ARG A 365 5.05 5.61 -8.89
C ARG A 365 5.19 6.31 -10.24
N VAL A 366 6.40 6.47 -10.74
CA VAL A 366 6.66 6.94 -12.10
C VAL A 366 6.70 5.73 -13.04
N GLN A 367 5.76 5.64 -13.97
CA GLN A 367 5.75 4.58 -14.99
C GLN A 367 6.93 4.74 -15.96
N TYR A 368 7.64 3.63 -16.23
CA TYR A 368 8.77 3.65 -17.18
C TYR A 368 8.68 2.59 -18.28
N ALA A 369 7.86 1.55 -18.09
CA ALA A 369 7.66 0.52 -19.11
C ALA A 369 6.22 0.01 -19.11
N GLU A 370 5.80 -0.59 -20.24
CA GLU A 370 4.50 -1.24 -20.41
C GLU A 370 4.62 -2.40 -21.42
N GLY A 371 4.29 -3.60 -20.99
CA GLY A 371 4.21 -4.81 -21.82
C GLY A 371 2.76 -5.16 -22.15
N ASN A 372 2.46 -5.46 -23.40
CA ASN A 372 1.14 -5.90 -23.84
C ASN A 372 0.96 -7.41 -23.64
N ILE A 373 -0.07 -7.81 -22.90
CA ILE A 373 -0.45 -9.22 -22.67
C ILE A 373 -1.89 -9.52 -23.09
N SER A 374 -2.53 -8.60 -23.85
CA SER A 374 -3.94 -8.70 -24.23
C SER A 374 -4.20 -9.92 -25.09
N GLY A 375 -5.18 -10.77 -24.70
CA GLY A 375 -5.59 -11.94 -25.45
C GLY A 375 -4.51 -12.99 -25.67
N GLY A 376 -3.44 -12.99 -24.83
CA GLY A 376 -2.31 -13.91 -24.97
C GLY A 376 -1.43 -13.62 -26.20
N VAL A 377 -1.38 -12.35 -26.63
CA VAL A 377 -0.52 -11.92 -27.73
C VAL A 377 0.93 -12.39 -27.51
N ASN A 378 1.62 -12.83 -28.57
CA ASN A 378 2.98 -13.34 -28.51
C ASN A 378 3.18 -14.49 -27.51
N SER A 379 2.15 -15.31 -27.29
CA SER A 379 2.14 -16.44 -26.33
C SER A 379 2.25 -16.02 -24.87
N THR A 380 1.72 -14.86 -24.47
CA THR A 380 1.78 -14.30 -23.11
C THR A 380 0.58 -14.68 -22.24
N SER A 381 -0.11 -15.79 -22.54
CA SER A 381 -1.31 -16.24 -21.83
C SER A 381 -1.07 -16.60 -20.36
N GLU A 382 0.15 -17.02 -19.98
CA GLU A 382 0.55 -17.33 -18.61
C GLU A 382 0.41 -16.12 -17.68
N PHE A 383 0.58 -14.89 -18.20
CA PHE A 383 0.41 -13.66 -17.40
C PHE A 383 -1.03 -13.36 -17.04
N GLN A 384 -2.01 -14.14 -17.51
CA GLN A 384 -3.40 -14.09 -17.01
C GLN A 384 -3.59 -14.92 -15.74
N GLY A 385 -2.62 -15.77 -15.38
CA GLY A 385 -2.66 -16.67 -14.24
C GLY A 385 -2.33 -16.03 -12.90
N GLN A 386 -2.15 -16.89 -11.90
CA GLN A 386 -1.75 -16.51 -10.54
C GLN A 386 -0.23 -16.53 -10.41
N PHE A 387 0.33 -15.52 -9.74
CA PHE A 387 1.76 -15.35 -9.51
C PHE A 387 2.03 -15.16 -8.01
N PHE A 388 3.08 -15.78 -7.52
CA PHE A 388 3.58 -15.57 -6.16
C PHE A 388 4.79 -14.62 -6.17
N ILE A 389 5.06 -13.99 -5.04
CA ILE A 389 6.11 -12.98 -4.87
C ILE A 389 7.40 -13.65 -4.40
N LEU A 390 8.54 -13.13 -4.85
CA LEU A 390 9.88 -13.46 -4.37
C LEU A 390 10.65 -12.19 -4.00
N LEU A 391 11.49 -12.35 -2.97
CA LEU A 391 12.47 -11.35 -2.50
C LEU A 391 13.80 -12.08 -2.29
N ASN A 392 14.87 -11.63 -2.92
CA ASN A 392 16.20 -12.20 -2.70
C ASN A 392 17.32 -11.17 -2.88
N LEU A 393 18.46 -11.51 -2.32
CA LEU A 393 19.71 -10.79 -2.55
C LEU A 393 20.75 -11.79 -3.07
N ALA A 394 20.90 -11.87 -4.39
CA ALA A 394 21.91 -12.74 -5.01
C ALA A 394 23.32 -12.13 -4.93
N VAL A 395 24.32 -12.98 -4.98
CA VAL A 395 25.73 -12.62 -5.04
C VAL A 395 26.36 -13.24 -6.27
N GLY A 396 26.91 -12.41 -7.16
CA GLY A 396 27.45 -12.87 -8.43
C GLY A 396 26.33 -13.20 -9.44
N GLY A 397 26.70 -14.00 -10.42
CA GLY A 397 25.79 -14.43 -11.48
C GLY A 397 25.99 -13.71 -12.81
N ASN A 398 25.24 -14.19 -13.82
CA ASN A 398 25.38 -13.72 -15.21
C ASN A 398 25.05 -12.25 -15.39
N PHE A 399 24.12 -11.69 -14.56
CA PHE A 399 23.61 -10.35 -14.69
C PHE A 399 24.55 -9.27 -14.12
N VAL A 400 25.24 -9.59 -13.02
CA VAL A 400 26.07 -8.61 -12.28
C VAL A 400 27.56 -8.93 -12.30
N GLY A 401 27.96 -10.13 -12.73
CA GLY A 401 29.32 -10.63 -12.59
C GLY A 401 29.68 -10.96 -11.15
N SER A 402 30.92 -11.34 -10.90
CA SER A 402 31.38 -11.71 -9.55
C SER A 402 31.70 -10.47 -8.71
N PRO A 403 31.54 -10.57 -7.36
CA PRO A 403 32.16 -9.60 -6.44
C PRO A 403 33.68 -9.51 -6.64
N ASP A 404 34.23 -8.34 -6.39
CA ASP A 404 35.66 -8.08 -6.49
C ASP A 404 36.23 -7.50 -5.15
N GLY A 405 37.44 -6.95 -5.21
CA GLY A 405 38.11 -6.36 -4.04
C GLY A 405 37.42 -5.09 -3.51
N SER A 406 36.57 -4.46 -4.28
CA SER A 406 35.80 -3.26 -3.89
C SER A 406 34.48 -3.62 -3.19
N THR A 407 34.00 -4.85 -3.32
CA THR A 407 32.71 -5.29 -2.76
C THR A 407 32.83 -5.48 -1.24
N VAL A 408 32.16 -4.60 -0.51
CA VAL A 408 32.09 -4.69 0.96
C VAL A 408 30.99 -5.65 1.39
N PHE A 409 31.26 -6.48 2.39
CA PHE A 409 30.30 -7.35 3.04
C PHE A 409 30.27 -7.11 4.55
N PRO A 410 29.12 -7.34 5.24
CA PRO A 410 27.85 -7.78 4.69
C PRO A 410 27.14 -6.68 3.86
N GLN A 411 26.29 -7.12 2.91
CA GLN A 411 25.37 -6.25 2.18
C GLN A 411 23.93 -6.56 2.60
N GLN A 412 23.09 -5.55 2.73
CA GLN A 412 21.72 -5.70 3.20
C GLN A 412 20.73 -5.08 2.23
N MET A 413 19.70 -5.84 1.85
CA MET A 413 18.48 -5.33 1.26
C MET A 413 17.45 -5.21 2.39
N GLN A 414 16.91 -4.01 2.60
CA GLN A 414 15.87 -3.77 3.59
C GLN A 414 14.52 -3.58 2.90
N VAL A 415 13.49 -4.28 3.37
CA VAL A 415 12.13 -4.16 2.85
C VAL A 415 11.23 -3.67 3.98
N ASP A 416 10.71 -2.45 3.82
CA ASP A 416 9.82 -1.81 4.79
C ASP A 416 8.44 -2.49 4.77
N TRP A 417 7.91 -2.72 3.57
CA TRP A 417 6.66 -3.43 3.37
C TRP A 417 6.53 -3.98 1.94
N VAL A 418 5.64 -4.97 1.81
CA VAL A 418 5.12 -5.45 0.51
C VAL A 418 3.60 -5.34 0.56
N ARG A 419 2.99 -4.78 -0.49
CA ARG A 419 1.54 -4.53 -0.57
C ARG A 419 0.98 -4.94 -1.91
N VAL A 420 -0.20 -5.53 -1.88
CA VAL A 420 -0.95 -5.89 -3.09
C VAL A 420 -2.33 -5.26 -3.02
N TRP A 421 -2.64 -4.48 -4.05
CA TRP A 421 -3.91 -3.79 -4.19
C TRP A 421 -4.73 -4.40 -5.33
N GLY A 422 -6.04 -4.42 -5.18
CA GLY A 422 -6.99 -4.77 -6.22
C GLY A 422 -7.87 -3.58 -6.61
N THR A 423 -8.56 -3.71 -7.72
CA THR A 423 -9.61 -2.78 -8.18
C THR A 423 -10.85 -2.82 -7.30
#